data_d08d156455e3d9bf12729e4cbf752980
#
_entry.id   d08d156455e3d9bf12729e4cbf752980
#
_cell.length_a   1.000
_cell.length_b   1.000
_cell.length_c   1.000
_cell.angle_alpha   90.00
_cell.angle_beta   90.00
_cell.angle_gamma   90.00
#
_symmetry.space_group_name_H-M   'P 1'
#
loop_
_entity.id
_entity.type
_entity.pdbx_description
1 polymer ?
#
loop_
_entity_poly.entity_id
_entity_poly.type
_entity_poly.pdbx_seq_one_letter_code
_entity_poly.pdbx_strand_id
1 'polypeptide(L)'
;MSYKKKYPNGFTDKWGNFSKIGRGDSSPVIGKSGPRPELRSLVYGVGINDVMIPYFTGTRTWRTWCGIIRRTDKRDLKWLTGTGKEQYADCTLDPRWFKLSVFKEWIEQWDDFENKEVDKDLLIPGNRIYGPDTCLMVRPVVNKWFKTKKSGGGDLPRGVCWNSAWKRGKSSNPYRAQITPIGGKRTGLGYYATMEEASAVFEKARKKQIEILIETETDLKVKTAMLERISNEN
;
A
#
# COMPACT_ATOMS: atom_id res chain seq x y z
N MET A 1 24.34 19.32 6.31
CA MET A 1 23.87 20.36 7.25
C MET A 1 23.47 19.67 8.55
N SER A 2 24.04 20.12 9.68
CA SER A 2 23.79 19.50 10.98
C SER A 2 22.33 19.68 11.38
N TYR A 3 21.68 18.62 11.81
CA TYR A 3 20.29 18.59 12.27
C TYR A 3 20.00 19.64 13.37
N LYS A 4 21.01 19.99 14.15
CA LYS A 4 20.97 21.05 15.17
C LYS A 4 20.68 22.46 14.62
N LYS A 5 21.01 22.73 13.34
CA LYS A 5 20.75 24.03 12.71
C LYS A 5 19.29 24.25 12.34
N LYS A 6 18.52 23.18 12.17
CA LYS A 6 17.12 23.26 11.73
C LYS A 6 16.13 23.46 12.88
N TYR A 7 16.54 23.10 14.12
CA TYR A 7 15.67 23.15 15.30
C TYR A 7 16.43 23.68 16.53
N PRO A 8 16.79 24.98 16.55
CA PRO A 8 17.63 25.53 17.62
C PRO A 8 16.96 25.59 19.00
N ASN A 9 15.64 25.43 19.09
CA ASN A 9 14.87 25.57 20.33
C ASN A 9 14.09 24.30 20.73
N GLY A 10 14.48 23.13 20.22
CA GLY A 10 13.77 21.87 20.46
C GLY A 10 13.02 21.38 19.24
N PHE A 11 12.65 20.12 19.29
CA PHE A 11 11.85 19.48 18.23
C PHE A 11 10.38 19.79 18.40
N THR A 12 9.79 20.42 17.41
CA THR A 12 8.35 20.29 17.17
C THR A 12 8.18 19.64 15.83
N ASP A 13 7.61 18.43 15.79
CA ASP A 13 7.05 17.95 14.55
C ASP A 13 5.74 18.73 14.27
N LYS A 14 5.24 18.66 13.06
CA LYS A 14 3.99 19.31 12.68
C LYS A 14 2.76 18.76 13.44
N TRP A 15 2.95 17.82 14.37
CA TRP A 15 1.93 17.17 15.16
C TRP A 15 2.04 17.49 16.67
N GLY A 16 2.98 18.37 17.06
CA GLY A 16 3.11 18.83 18.46
C GLY A 16 3.62 17.79 19.45
N ASN A 17 4.27 16.73 19.00
CA ASN A 17 4.70 15.61 19.85
C ASN A 17 6.04 15.80 20.53
N PHE A 18 6.57 17.03 20.61
CA PHE A 18 7.82 17.29 21.31
C PHE A 18 7.66 18.28 22.44
N SER A 19 8.00 17.82 23.64
CA SER A 19 8.24 18.69 24.78
C SER A 19 9.45 19.58 24.47
N LYS A 20 9.30 20.88 24.74
CA LYS A 20 10.43 21.82 24.75
C LYS A 20 11.52 21.28 25.66
N ILE A 21 12.73 21.13 25.15
CA ILE A 21 13.93 20.97 25.98
C ILE A 21 13.99 22.26 26.79
N GLY A 22 13.83 22.15 28.10
CA GLY A 22 13.86 23.28 29.01
C GLY A 22 15.15 24.08 28.87
N ARG A 23 15.05 25.43 28.87
CA ARG A 23 16.21 26.31 28.93
C ARG A 23 16.92 26.06 30.24
N GLY A 24 18.20 25.69 30.18
CA GLY A 24 19.14 25.95 31.29
C GLY A 24 19.52 24.79 32.17
N ASP A 25 19.23 23.56 31.82
CA ASP A 25 19.81 22.43 32.55
C ASP A 25 20.65 21.58 31.62
N SER A 26 21.96 21.60 31.87
CA SER A 26 22.95 20.82 31.14
C SER A 26 23.03 19.36 31.60
N SER A 27 22.20 18.97 32.54
CA SER A 27 22.05 17.57 32.95
C SER A 27 21.13 16.82 31.98
N PRO A 28 21.50 15.64 31.50
CA PRO A 28 20.56 14.80 30.83
C PRO A 28 19.43 14.52 31.84
N VAL A 29 18.20 14.90 31.51
CA VAL A 29 17.03 14.56 32.35
C VAL A 29 16.80 13.06 32.22
N ILE A 30 17.68 12.29 32.85
CA ILE A 30 17.43 10.91 33.22
C ILE A 30 16.53 11.01 34.46
N GLY A 31 15.23 10.80 34.28
CA GLY A 31 14.42 10.57 35.44
C GLY A 31 13.12 11.31 35.63
N LYS A 32 12.56 11.92 34.60
CA LYS A 32 11.08 11.98 34.57
C LYS A 32 10.63 10.87 33.65
N SER A 33 10.19 9.76 34.24
CA SER A 33 9.43 8.73 33.55
C SER A 33 8.46 9.45 32.63
N GLY A 34 8.67 9.36 31.32
CA GLY A 34 7.70 9.85 30.36
C GLY A 34 6.34 9.25 30.71
N PRO A 35 5.23 9.86 30.34
CA PRO A 35 3.90 9.31 30.66
C PRO A 35 3.91 7.83 30.32
N ARG A 36 3.40 7.04 31.29
CA ARG A 36 3.29 5.59 31.14
C ARG A 36 2.73 5.26 29.77
N PRO A 37 3.18 4.23 29.07
CA PRO A 37 2.70 3.88 27.75
C PRO A 37 1.17 3.88 27.64
N GLU A 38 0.49 3.44 28.68
CA GLU A 38 -0.97 3.40 28.80
C GLU A 38 -1.64 4.79 28.92
N LEU A 39 -0.88 5.85 29.23
CA LEU A 39 -1.37 7.22 29.34
C LEU A 39 -1.08 8.06 28.09
N ARG A 40 -0.43 7.50 27.07
CA ARG A 40 -0.26 8.18 25.79
C ARG A 40 -1.57 8.20 25.03
N SER A 41 -1.84 9.31 24.37
CA SER A 41 -2.99 9.39 23.46
C SER A 41 -2.86 8.30 22.39
N LEU A 42 -3.94 7.57 22.19
CA LEU A 42 -3.99 6.53 21.16
C LEU A 42 -3.84 7.15 19.78
N VAL A 43 -2.98 6.55 18.95
CA VAL A 43 -2.82 6.95 17.55
C VAL A 43 -4.11 6.59 16.79
N TYR A 44 -4.76 7.60 16.24
CA TYR A 44 -6.08 7.44 15.63
C TYR A 44 -7.07 6.68 16.54
N GLY A 45 -6.93 6.88 17.87
CA GLY A 45 -7.83 6.37 18.90
C GLY A 45 -7.82 4.86 19.12
N VAL A 46 -6.95 4.10 18.47
CA VAL A 46 -6.81 2.65 18.68
C VAL A 46 -5.34 2.18 18.75
N GLY A 47 -4.44 2.86 18.07
CA GLY A 47 -3.04 2.45 17.99
C GLY A 47 -2.25 2.82 19.24
N ILE A 48 -1.49 1.87 19.77
CA ILE A 48 -0.62 2.04 20.93
C ILE A 48 0.83 2.19 20.44
N ASN A 49 1.39 3.39 20.59
CA ASN A 49 2.81 3.60 20.35
C ASN A 49 3.62 3.20 21.59
N ASP A 50 4.03 1.96 21.64
CA ASP A 50 4.84 1.36 22.69
C ASP A 50 6.35 1.29 22.32
N VAL A 51 6.73 1.84 21.17
CA VAL A 51 8.13 1.93 20.73
C VAL A 51 8.78 3.18 21.30
N MET A 52 9.80 3.00 22.15
CA MET A 52 10.49 4.07 22.90
C MET A 52 11.73 4.63 22.18
N ILE A 53 11.82 4.49 20.86
CA ILE A 53 12.97 4.95 20.08
C ILE A 53 12.75 6.43 19.70
N PRO A 54 13.68 7.35 20.03
CA PRO A 54 13.63 8.73 19.55
C PRO A 54 13.55 8.78 18.02
N TYR A 55 12.77 9.74 17.49
CA TYR A 55 12.61 9.97 16.04
C TYR A 55 11.97 8.83 15.23
N PHE A 56 11.43 7.81 15.88
CA PHE A 56 10.80 6.68 15.18
C PHE A 56 9.57 7.11 14.34
N THR A 57 8.90 8.19 14.75
CA THR A 57 7.70 8.71 14.04
C THR A 57 7.95 9.16 12.60
N GLY A 58 9.22 9.38 12.21
CA GLY A 58 9.59 9.71 10.82
C GLY A 58 9.88 8.50 9.94
N THR A 59 9.89 7.30 10.49
CA THR A 59 10.28 6.08 9.76
C THR A 59 9.22 5.58 8.79
N ARG A 60 9.63 4.71 7.87
CA ARG A 60 8.73 3.99 6.97
C ARG A 60 7.73 3.14 7.77
N THR A 61 8.22 2.41 8.77
CA THR A 61 7.41 1.56 9.65
C THR A 61 6.28 2.35 10.29
N TRP A 62 6.61 3.48 10.93
CA TRP A 62 5.60 4.37 11.53
C TRP A 62 4.55 4.84 10.53
N ARG A 63 4.99 5.38 9.40
CA ARG A 63 4.07 5.89 8.37
C ARG A 63 3.16 4.81 7.81
N THR A 64 3.69 3.60 7.62
CA THR A 64 2.92 2.46 7.11
C THR A 64 1.88 2.03 8.12
N TRP A 65 2.27 1.86 9.38
CA TRP A 65 1.36 1.50 10.47
C TRP A 65 0.25 2.53 10.67
N CYS A 66 0.57 3.81 10.76
CA CYS A 66 -0.43 4.87 10.82
C CYS A 66 -1.38 4.86 9.62
N GLY A 67 -0.85 4.61 8.43
CA GLY A 67 -1.65 4.50 7.21
C GLY A 67 -2.63 3.32 7.24
N ILE A 68 -2.24 2.18 7.83
CA ILE A 68 -3.10 1.01 7.99
C ILE A 68 -4.19 1.30 9.03
N ILE A 69 -3.83 1.79 10.21
CA ILE A 69 -4.82 2.15 11.25
C ILE A 69 -5.87 3.12 10.68
N ARG A 70 -5.41 4.15 9.97
CA ARG A 70 -6.33 5.15 9.40
C ARG A 70 -7.28 4.56 8.35
N ARG A 71 -6.85 3.55 7.58
CA ARG A 71 -7.72 2.85 6.61
C ARG A 71 -8.79 2.00 7.28
N THR A 72 -8.55 1.57 8.51
CA THR A 72 -9.44 0.70 9.28
C THR A 72 -10.25 1.46 10.34
N ASP A 73 -9.98 2.75 10.52
CA ASP A 73 -10.69 3.61 11.47
C ASP A 73 -12.01 4.09 10.89
N LYS A 74 -13.09 3.43 11.28
CA LYS A 74 -14.46 3.76 10.84
C LYS A 74 -14.98 5.11 11.34
N ARG A 75 -14.29 5.74 12.29
CA ARG A 75 -14.66 7.08 12.79
C ARG A 75 -14.24 8.19 11.84
N ASP A 76 -13.24 7.98 11.02
CA ASP A 76 -12.81 8.92 9.99
C ASP A 76 -13.54 8.66 8.65
N LEU A 77 -14.89 8.60 8.70
CA LEU A 77 -15.71 8.39 7.49
C LEU A 77 -15.44 9.45 6.43
N LYS A 78 -15.17 10.70 6.85
CA LYS A 78 -14.86 11.82 5.94
C LYS A 78 -13.56 11.56 5.16
N TRP A 79 -12.59 10.88 5.76
CA TRP A 79 -11.37 10.49 5.06
C TRP A 79 -11.59 9.28 4.15
N LEU A 80 -12.51 8.39 4.51
CA LEU A 80 -12.84 7.21 3.73
C LEU A 80 -13.76 7.53 2.55
N THR A 81 -14.69 8.48 2.72
CA THR A 81 -15.69 8.83 1.70
C THR A 81 -15.27 10.03 0.86
N GLY A 82 -15.60 10.03 -0.42
CA GLY A 82 -15.31 11.13 -1.35
C GLY A 82 -13.83 11.32 -1.71
N THR A 83 -12.95 10.40 -1.28
CA THR A 83 -11.50 10.48 -1.56
C THR A 83 -10.98 9.32 -2.39
N GLY A 84 -11.87 8.46 -2.91
CA GLY A 84 -11.52 7.23 -3.64
C GLY A 84 -10.95 6.13 -2.72
N LYS A 85 -11.26 6.19 -1.42
CA LYS A 85 -10.82 5.23 -0.40
C LYS A 85 -11.97 4.41 0.18
N GLU A 86 -13.14 4.52 -0.40
CA GLU A 86 -14.36 3.77 -0.06
C GLU A 86 -14.10 2.24 -0.06
N GLN A 87 -13.15 1.81 -0.87
CA GLN A 87 -12.69 0.42 -0.92
C GLN A 87 -12.14 -0.13 0.41
N TYR A 88 -11.80 0.74 1.36
CA TYR A 88 -11.31 0.37 2.70
C TYR A 88 -12.40 0.43 3.78
N ALA A 89 -13.62 0.84 3.45
CA ALA A 89 -14.71 1.03 4.42
C ALA A 89 -15.01 -0.23 5.25
N ASP A 90 -14.88 -1.41 4.63
CA ASP A 90 -15.10 -2.71 5.28
C ASP A 90 -13.82 -3.35 5.83
N CYS A 91 -12.68 -2.66 5.72
CA CYS A 91 -11.43 -3.20 6.24
C CYS A 91 -11.38 -3.08 7.76
N THR A 92 -10.76 -4.09 8.39
CA THR A 92 -10.52 -4.16 9.83
C THR A 92 -9.04 -4.39 10.11
N LEU A 93 -8.63 -4.12 11.34
CA LEU A 93 -7.28 -4.32 11.82
C LEU A 93 -7.25 -5.48 12.81
N ASP A 94 -6.32 -6.41 12.63
CA ASP A 94 -6.03 -7.45 13.60
C ASP A 94 -5.57 -6.80 14.92
N PRO A 95 -6.12 -7.20 16.07
CA PRO A 95 -5.78 -6.61 17.36
C PRO A 95 -4.28 -6.63 17.71
N ARG A 96 -3.53 -7.59 17.18
CA ARG A 96 -2.08 -7.66 17.36
C ARG A 96 -1.37 -6.41 16.81
N TRP A 97 -1.89 -5.83 15.73
CA TRP A 97 -1.32 -4.63 15.12
C TRP A 97 -1.82 -3.31 15.74
N PHE A 98 -2.60 -3.36 16.81
CA PHE A 98 -2.83 -2.17 17.62
C PHE A 98 -1.52 -1.68 18.28
N LYS A 99 -0.59 -2.60 18.62
CA LYS A 99 0.72 -2.26 19.13
C LYS A 99 1.73 -2.04 18.03
N LEU A 100 2.39 -0.89 18.06
CA LEU A 100 3.43 -0.55 17.09
C LEU A 100 4.63 -1.50 17.15
N SER A 101 5.03 -1.95 18.35
CA SER A 101 6.13 -2.91 18.54
C SER A 101 5.88 -4.20 17.74
N VAL A 102 4.68 -4.75 17.81
CA VAL A 102 4.32 -5.99 17.11
C VAL A 102 4.30 -5.78 15.58
N PHE A 103 3.78 -4.64 15.13
CA PHE A 103 3.83 -4.30 13.71
C PHE A 103 5.27 -4.08 13.23
N LYS A 104 6.11 -3.46 14.05
CA LYS A 104 7.53 -3.24 13.77
C LYS A 104 8.27 -4.56 13.58
N GLU A 105 8.12 -5.50 14.52
CA GLU A 105 8.71 -6.84 14.41
C GLU A 105 8.27 -7.55 13.14
N TRP A 106 7.00 -7.47 12.77
CA TRP A 106 6.47 -8.08 11.57
C TRP A 106 7.03 -7.46 10.28
N ILE A 107 7.10 -6.13 10.18
CA ILE A 107 7.54 -5.48 8.94
C ILE A 107 9.05 -5.60 8.73
N GLU A 108 9.83 -5.56 9.81
CA GLU A 108 11.29 -5.61 9.75
C GLU A 108 11.87 -7.02 9.52
N GLN A 109 11.05 -8.07 9.58
CA GLN A 109 11.48 -9.41 9.16
C GLN A 109 11.55 -9.58 7.63
N TRP A 110 10.99 -8.63 6.88
CA TRP A 110 10.98 -8.69 5.41
C TRP A 110 12.20 -7.97 4.85
N ASP A 111 12.97 -8.66 4.01
CA ASP A 111 14.09 -8.04 3.31
C ASP A 111 13.61 -6.86 2.47
N ASP A 112 14.38 -5.76 2.48
CA ASP A 112 14.10 -4.55 1.70
C ASP A 112 12.69 -3.96 1.92
N PHE A 113 12.14 -4.08 3.13
CA PHE A 113 10.79 -3.61 3.45
C PHE A 113 10.61 -2.10 3.19
N GLU A 114 11.67 -1.33 3.21
CA GLU A 114 11.64 0.12 2.91
C GLU A 114 11.12 0.40 1.50
N ASN A 115 11.33 -0.49 0.53
CA ASN A 115 10.91 -0.38 -0.85
C ASN A 115 9.67 -1.24 -1.19
N LYS A 116 9.09 -1.90 -0.20
CA LYS A 116 7.90 -2.75 -0.35
C LYS A 116 6.65 -2.06 0.19
N GLU A 117 5.49 -2.57 -0.19
CA GLU A 117 4.17 -2.15 0.27
C GLU A 117 3.46 -3.29 0.99
N VAL A 118 2.69 -2.96 2.03
CA VAL A 118 1.79 -3.94 2.67
C VAL A 118 0.63 -4.22 1.74
N ASP A 119 0.52 -5.45 1.31
CA ASP A 119 -0.61 -5.96 0.53
C ASP A 119 -1.43 -6.96 1.34
N LYS A 120 -2.76 -6.85 1.28
CA LYS A 120 -3.70 -7.71 1.99
C LYS A 120 -4.48 -8.66 1.06
N ASP A 121 -4.38 -8.44 -0.24
CA ASP A 121 -5.24 -9.09 -1.24
C ASP A 121 -4.50 -10.18 -2.03
N LEU A 122 -3.17 -10.19 -2.02
CA LEU A 122 -2.38 -11.17 -2.77
C LEU A 122 -2.53 -12.57 -2.18
N LEU A 123 -2.34 -12.69 -0.86
CA LEU A 123 -2.45 -13.98 -0.15
C LEU A 123 -3.89 -14.49 -0.12
N ILE A 124 -4.83 -13.61 0.19
CA ILE A 124 -6.25 -13.95 0.30
C ILE A 124 -7.05 -12.96 -0.55
N PRO A 125 -7.55 -13.38 -1.73
CA PRO A 125 -8.34 -12.54 -2.61
C PRO A 125 -9.57 -11.93 -1.92
N GLY A 126 -9.69 -10.60 -2.00
CA GLY A 126 -10.82 -9.90 -1.39
C GLY A 126 -10.75 -9.80 0.14
N ASN A 127 -9.60 -10.09 0.73
CA ASN A 127 -9.38 -9.96 2.18
C ASN A 127 -9.71 -8.54 2.68
N ARG A 128 -10.30 -8.48 3.86
CA ARG A 128 -10.69 -7.22 4.53
C ARG A 128 -9.93 -6.98 5.85
N ILE A 129 -9.01 -7.86 6.21
CA ILE A 129 -8.28 -7.80 7.48
C ILE A 129 -6.83 -7.44 7.22
N TYR A 130 -6.35 -6.38 7.86
CA TYR A 130 -4.93 -6.08 7.95
C TYR A 130 -4.36 -6.79 9.19
N GLY A 131 -3.48 -7.75 8.98
CA GLY A 131 -2.90 -8.54 10.06
C GLY A 131 -1.66 -9.32 9.62
N PRO A 132 -0.88 -9.86 10.58
CA PRO A 132 0.37 -10.55 10.29
C PRO A 132 0.20 -11.82 9.45
N ASP A 133 -0.96 -12.48 9.54
CA ASP A 133 -1.24 -13.72 8.83
C ASP A 133 -1.98 -13.50 7.50
N THR A 134 -2.45 -12.29 7.26
CA THR A 134 -3.28 -11.95 6.10
C THR A 134 -2.63 -10.98 5.14
N CYS A 135 -1.47 -10.42 5.51
CA CYS A 135 -0.74 -9.46 4.72
C CYS A 135 0.65 -9.94 4.34
N LEU A 136 1.13 -9.48 3.20
CA LEU A 136 2.50 -9.66 2.72
C LEU A 136 3.15 -8.30 2.45
N MET A 137 4.48 -8.26 2.51
CA MET A 137 5.26 -7.14 1.99
C MET A 137 5.63 -7.44 0.54
N VAL A 138 5.10 -6.67 -0.39
CA VAL A 138 5.28 -6.92 -1.83
C VAL A 138 5.93 -5.73 -2.51
N ARG A 139 6.69 -5.99 -3.57
CA ARG A 139 7.19 -4.92 -4.45
C ARG A 139 6.00 -4.14 -5.04
N PRO A 140 6.07 -2.81 -5.20
CA PRO A 140 4.98 -2.01 -5.77
C PRO A 140 4.50 -2.51 -7.14
N VAL A 141 5.41 -3.06 -7.94
CA VAL A 141 5.07 -3.64 -9.24
C VAL A 141 4.20 -4.88 -9.09
N VAL A 142 4.47 -5.76 -8.12
CA VAL A 142 3.64 -6.94 -7.83
C VAL A 142 2.25 -6.49 -7.41
N ASN A 143 2.16 -5.61 -6.41
CA ASN A 143 0.89 -5.05 -5.95
C ASN A 143 0.07 -4.44 -7.12
N LYS A 144 0.71 -3.70 -8.03
CA LYS A 144 0.07 -3.12 -9.21
C LYS A 144 -0.54 -4.18 -10.14
N TRP A 145 0.17 -5.28 -10.39
CA TRP A 145 -0.25 -6.31 -11.36
C TRP A 145 -1.31 -7.26 -10.82
N PHE A 146 -1.31 -7.52 -9.51
CA PHE A 146 -2.27 -8.40 -8.83
C PHE A 146 -3.50 -7.67 -8.28
N LYS A 147 -3.52 -6.33 -8.27
CA LYS A 147 -4.73 -5.59 -7.91
C LYS A 147 -5.89 -5.99 -8.80
N THR A 148 -6.97 -6.44 -8.17
CA THR A 148 -8.27 -6.62 -8.82
C THR A 148 -8.84 -5.23 -9.10
N LYS A 149 -8.48 -4.62 -10.23
CA LYS A 149 -9.14 -3.40 -10.66
C LYS A 149 -10.44 -3.79 -11.34
N LYS A 150 -11.54 -3.30 -10.81
CA LYS A 150 -12.70 -2.97 -11.63
C LYS A 150 -12.22 -2.02 -12.74
N SER A 151 -12.75 -2.22 -13.95
CA SER A 151 -12.48 -1.42 -15.14
C SER A 151 -12.19 0.05 -14.82
N GLY A 152 -11.18 0.63 -15.45
CA GLY A 152 -10.89 2.05 -15.29
C GLY A 152 -11.96 2.91 -15.93
N GLY A 153 -12.94 3.37 -15.15
CA GLY A 153 -13.91 4.40 -15.55
C GLY A 153 -14.74 4.03 -16.77
N GLY A 154 -15.70 3.12 -16.62
CA GLY A 154 -16.64 2.72 -17.66
C GLY A 154 -16.84 1.20 -17.73
N ASP A 155 -17.70 0.73 -18.64
CA ASP A 155 -18.11 -0.67 -18.80
C ASP A 155 -17.05 -1.55 -19.52
N LEU A 156 -15.86 -0.98 -19.85
CA LEU A 156 -14.82 -1.71 -20.58
C LEU A 156 -13.90 -2.49 -19.64
N PRO A 157 -13.50 -3.71 -20.00
CA PRO A 157 -12.53 -4.51 -19.27
C PRO A 157 -11.18 -3.82 -19.12
N ARG A 158 -10.39 -4.32 -18.17
CA ARG A 158 -9.02 -3.87 -17.98
C ARG A 158 -8.22 -3.99 -19.28
N GLY A 159 -7.45 -2.94 -19.62
CA GLY A 159 -6.61 -2.93 -20.82
C GLY A 159 -7.33 -2.69 -22.13
N VAL A 160 -8.67 -2.62 -22.12
CA VAL A 160 -9.48 -2.29 -23.29
C VAL A 160 -9.90 -0.83 -23.25
N CYS A 161 -9.89 -0.17 -24.39
CA CYS A 161 -10.40 1.19 -24.56
C CYS A 161 -11.05 1.35 -25.93
N TRP A 162 -11.88 2.39 -26.06
CA TRP A 162 -12.46 2.75 -27.34
C TRP A 162 -11.40 3.18 -28.35
N ASN A 163 -11.50 2.67 -29.58
CA ASN A 163 -10.68 3.11 -30.68
C ASN A 163 -11.11 4.49 -31.17
N SER A 164 -10.26 5.49 -31.03
CA SER A 164 -10.57 6.86 -31.45
C SER A 164 -10.75 6.99 -32.96
N ALA A 165 -10.13 6.12 -33.76
CA ALA A 165 -10.31 6.10 -35.22
C ALA A 165 -11.70 5.57 -35.59
N TRP A 166 -12.21 4.57 -34.86
CA TRP A 166 -13.59 4.10 -35.02
C TRP A 166 -14.62 5.18 -34.72
N LYS A 167 -14.45 5.92 -33.62
CA LYS A 167 -15.32 7.05 -33.25
C LYS A 167 -15.39 8.13 -34.34
N ARG A 168 -14.38 8.23 -35.19
CA ARG A 168 -14.30 9.16 -36.30
C ARG A 168 -14.66 8.54 -37.66
N GLY A 169 -15.22 7.32 -37.68
CA GLY A 169 -15.57 6.60 -38.92
C GLY A 169 -14.39 6.13 -39.78
N LYS A 170 -13.17 6.10 -39.19
CA LYS A 170 -11.92 5.74 -39.89
C LYS A 170 -11.44 4.29 -39.62
N SER A 171 -12.23 3.50 -38.93
CA SER A 171 -11.92 2.10 -38.60
C SER A 171 -13.21 1.32 -38.38
N SER A 172 -13.21 0.06 -38.76
CA SER A 172 -14.32 -0.88 -38.49
C SER A 172 -14.25 -1.47 -37.08
N ASN A 173 -13.08 -1.43 -36.44
CA ASN A 173 -12.84 -2.05 -35.14
C ASN A 173 -13.02 -1.07 -33.98
N PRO A 174 -14.07 -1.19 -33.16
CA PRO A 174 -14.38 -0.25 -32.09
C PRO A 174 -13.46 -0.37 -30.87
N TYR A 175 -12.85 -1.53 -30.62
CA TYR A 175 -12.07 -1.76 -29.40
C TYR A 175 -10.59 -1.83 -29.68
N ARG A 176 -9.81 -1.26 -28.75
CA ARG A 176 -8.36 -1.32 -28.75
C ARG A 176 -7.87 -1.98 -27.47
N ALA A 177 -7.07 -3.03 -27.59
CA ALA A 177 -6.30 -3.58 -26.48
C ALA A 177 -4.95 -2.87 -26.32
N GLN A 178 -4.53 -2.61 -25.10
CA GLN A 178 -3.25 -1.98 -24.79
C GLN A 178 -2.75 -2.39 -23.42
N ILE A 179 -1.42 -2.48 -23.28
CA ILE A 179 -0.74 -2.83 -22.03
C ILE A 179 0.40 -1.85 -21.75
N THR A 180 0.74 -1.67 -20.47
CA THR A 180 1.99 -1.04 -20.08
C THR A 180 2.84 -2.13 -19.45
N PRO A 181 3.79 -2.74 -20.18
CA PRO A 181 4.62 -3.81 -19.65
C PRO A 181 5.48 -3.31 -18.48
N ILE A 182 6.07 -4.27 -17.75
CA ILE A 182 6.97 -3.98 -16.63
C ILE A 182 8.19 -3.23 -17.17
N GLY A 183 8.50 -2.08 -16.56
CA GLY A 183 9.60 -1.21 -16.98
C GLY A 183 9.43 -0.53 -18.35
N GLY A 184 8.31 -0.78 -19.05
CA GLY A 184 8.07 -0.29 -20.40
C GLY A 184 7.05 0.83 -20.53
N LYS A 185 6.89 1.31 -21.76
CA LYS A 185 5.88 2.29 -22.14
C LYS A 185 4.58 1.59 -22.56
N ARG A 186 3.48 2.33 -22.54
CA ARG A 186 2.17 1.84 -23.01
C ARG A 186 2.26 1.42 -24.48
N THR A 187 1.90 0.18 -24.75
CA THR A 187 1.98 -0.46 -26.07
C THR A 187 0.59 -0.95 -26.50
N GLY A 188 0.24 -0.72 -27.76
CA GLY A 188 -0.97 -1.26 -28.36
C GLY A 188 -0.81 -2.75 -28.68
N LEU A 189 -1.84 -3.52 -28.41
CA LEU A 189 -1.90 -4.97 -28.70
C LEU A 189 -2.77 -5.26 -29.93
N GLY A 190 -3.46 -4.27 -30.47
CA GLY A 190 -4.30 -4.41 -31.66
C GLY A 190 -5.66 -3.73 -31.52
N TYR A 191 -6.45 -3.86 -32.58
CA TYR A 191 -7.82 -3.37 -32.70
C TYR A 191 -8.76 -4.52 -33.04
N TYR A 192 -9.90 -4.58 -32.38
CA TYR A 192 -10.79 -5.74 -32.38
C TYR A 192 -12.24 -5.33 -32.61
N ALA A 193 -13.01 -6.26 -33.23
CA ALA A 193 -14.42 -6.05 -33.49
C ALA A 193 -15.25 -6.16 -32.21
N THR A 194 -14.83 -7.04 -31.27
CA THR A 194 -15.54 -7.24 -30.01
C THR A 194 -14.67 -6.88 -28.80
N MET A 195 -15.34 -6.60 -27.71
CA MET A 195 -14.71 -6.29 -26.43
C MET A 195 -14.02 -7.54 -25.83
N GLU A 196 -14.62 -8.70 -26.04
CA GLU A 196 -14.17 -10.01 -25.59
C GLU A 196 -12.82 -10.37 -26.24
N GLU A 197 -12.71 -10.20 -27.56
CA GLU A 197 -11.44 -10.40 -28.28
C GLU A 197 -10.32 -9.49 -27.75
N ALA A 198 -10.62 -8.20 -27.58
CA ALA A 198 -9.67 -7.24 -27.05
C ALA A 198 -9.23 -7.60 -25.61
N SER A 199 -10.18 -8.05 -24.79
CA SER A 199 -9.94 -8.49 -23.41
C SER A 199 -9.07 -9.75 -23.37
N ALA A 200 -9.36 -10.76 -24.19
CA ALA A 200 -8.59 -12.01 -24.25
C ALA A 200 -7.12 -11.76 -24.63
N VAL A 201 -6.88 -10.87 -25.59
CA VAL A 201 -5.51 -10.52 -25.98
C VAL A 201 -4.77 -9.77 -24.88
N PHE A 202 -5.49 -8.88 -24.17
CA PHE A 202 -4.90 -8.19 -23.02
C PHE A 202 -4.55 -9.19 -21.90
N GLU A 203 -5.46 -10.11 -21.53
CA GLU A 203 -5.21 -11.08 -20.46
C GLU A 203 -4.05 -12.03 -20.82
N LYS A 204 -3.94 -12.46 -22.08
CA LYS A 204 -2.77 -13.23 -22.54
C LYS A 204 -1.46 -12.45 -22.37
N ALA A 205 -1.45 -11.18 -22.73
CA ALA A 205 -0.27 -10.32 -22.54
C ALA A 205 0.02 -10.06 -21.06
N ARG A 206 -1.04 -9.89 -20.24
CA ARG A 206 -0.94 -9.73 -18.78
C ARG A 206 -0.32 -10.98 -18.14
N LYS A 207 -0.77 -12.17 -18.51
CA LYS A 207 -0.24 -13.44 -17.97
C LYS A 207 1.26 -13.55 -18.18
N LYS A 208 1.77 -13.21 -19.36
CA LYS A 208 3.22 -13.17 -19.62
C LYS A 208 3.98 -12.22 -18.70
N GLN A 209 3.42 -11.04 -18.39
CA GLN A 209 4.07 -10.10 -17.48
C GLN A 209 4.09 -10.62 -16.04
N ILE A 210 3.05 -11.33 -15.63
CA ILE A 210 2.97 -11.94 -14.30
C ILE A 210 3.98 -13.10 -14.20
N GLU A 211 4.15 -13.91 -15.25
CA GLU A 211 5.16 -14.97 -15.31
C GLU A 211 6.58 -14.40 -15.07
N ILE A 212 6.92 -13.27 -15.71
CA ILE A 212 8.19 -12.57 -15.48
C ILE A 212 8.32 -12.10 -14.02
N LEU A 213 7.24 -11.60 -13.41
CA LEU A 213 7.25 -11.18 -11.99
C LEU A 213 7.52 -12.36 -11.07
N ILE A 214 6.90 -13.52 -11.33
CA ILE A 214 7.10 -14.75 -10.55
C ILE A 214 8.54 -15.25 -10.66
N GLU A 215 9.09 -15.27 -11.87
CA GLU A 215 10.47 -15.68 -12.09
C GLU A 215 11.47 -14.79 -11.35
N THR A 216 11.21 -13.49 -11.32
CA THR A 216 12.07 -12.48 -10.67
C THR A 216 11.77 -12.25 -9.19
N GLU A 217 10.77 -12.91 -8.62
CA GLU A 217 10.45 -12.79 -7.19
C GLU A 217 11.36 -13.68 -6.36
N THR A 218 12.04 -13.09 -5.38
CA THR A 218 12.98 -13.76 -4.48
C THR A 218 12.38 -14.20 -3.17
N ASP A 219 11.32 -13.52 -2.71
CA ASP A 219 10.62 -13.89 -1.49
C ASP A 219 9.70 -15.08 -1.75
N LEU A 220 9.98 -16.21 -1.09
CA LEU A 220 9.25 -17.47 -1.30
C LEU A 220 7.78 -17.36 -0.93
N LYS A 221 7.42 -16.61 0.14
CA LYS A 221 6.02 -16.44 0.55
C LYS A 221 5.24 -15.65 -0.50
N VAL A 222 5.84 -14.57 -1.00
CA VAL A 222 5.25 -13.75 -2.06
C VAL A 222 5.11 -14.57 -3.34
N LYS A 223 6.17 -15.29 -3.73
CA LYS A 223 6.18 -16.13 -4.94
C LYS A 223 5.11 -17.21 -4.90
N THR A 224 4.97 -17.91 -3.77
CA THR A 224 3.93 -18.93 -3.57
C THR A 224 2.54 -18.31 -3.70
N ALA A 225 2.28 -17.19 -3.02
CA ALA A 225 0.99 -16.50 -3.12
C ALA A 225 0.67 -16.04 -4.56
N MET A 226 1.68 -15.60 -5.33
CA MET A 226 1.50 -15.25 -6.74
C MET A 226 1.12 -16.46 -7.59
N LEU A 227 1.74 -17.62 -7.37
CA LEU A 227 1.45 -18.87 -8.08
C LEU A 227 0.04 -19.38 -7.77
N GLU A 228 -0.34 -19.42 -6.50
CA GLU A 228 -1.68 -19.80 -6.05
C GLU A 228 -2.75 -18.90 -6.64
N ARG A 229 -2.48 -17.59 -6.69
CA ARG A 229 -3.40 -16.62 -7.26
C ARG A 229 -3.70 -16.88 -8.74
N ILE A 230 -2.67 -17.20 -9.54
CA ILE A 230 -2.84 -17.51 -10.97
C ILE A 230 -3.55 -18.83 -11.18
N SER A 231 -3.25 -19.83 -10.37
CA SER A 231 -3.90 -21.14 -10.46
C SER A 231 -5.41 -21.06 -10.22
N ASN A 232 -5.84 -20.12 -9.38
CA ASN A 232 -7.24 -19.89 -9.05
C ASN A 232 -7.97 -18.97 -10.06
N GLU A 233 -7.24 -18.29 -10.96
CA GLU A 233 -7.81 -17.43 -12.02
C GLU A 233 -8.03 -18.23 -13.33
N ASN A 234 -7.59 -19.49 -13.46
CA ASN A 234 -7.80 -20.38 -14.59
C ASN A 234 -8.99 -21.30 -14.36
#